data_37d382b5aa7dec29a8f37093c47d5db5
#
_entry.id   37d382b5aa7dec29a8f37093c47d5db5
#
_cell.length_a   1.000
_cell.length_b   1.000
_cell.length_c   1.000
_cell.angle_alpha   90.00
_cell.angle_beta   90.00
_cell.angle_gamma   90.00
#
_symmetry.space_group_name_H-M   'P 1'
#
loop_
_entity.id
_entity.type
_entity.pdbx_description
1 polymer ?
#
loop_
_entity_poly.entity_id
_entity_poly.type
_entity_poly.pdbx_seq_one_letter_code
_entity_poly.pdbx_strand_id
1 'polypeptide(L)'
;SNLANASNYYEDALSKYDLKDFKSSIQLLEKNIVFNPKDSDSWILLGKSYASIENKEVAFKYLEIAFTLKPENPELNLLLGKLSHDLNLNEKYQTYLENLEIICPSGCNELSQLKKIKID
;
A
#
# COMPACT_ATOMS: atom_id res chain seq x y z
N SER A 1 1.27 -14.01 -26.04
CA SER A 1 1.36 -15.07 -25.03
C SER A 1 0.87 -14.59 -23.68
N ASN A 2 0.61 -15.52 -22.80
CA ASN A 2 0.14 -15.20 -21.45
C ASN A 2 1.20 -14.40 -20.66
N LEU A 3 2.46 -14.66 -20.89
CA LEU A 3 3.54 -13.93 -20.22
C LEU A 3 3.59 -12.46 -20.64
N ALA A 4 3.40 -12.20 -21.94
CA ALA A 4 3.36 -10.81 -22.43
C ALA A 4 2.16 -10.07 -21.85
N ASN A 5 1.01 -10.72 -21.74
CA ASN A 5 -0.19 -10.14 -21.14
C ASN A 5 0.00 -9.86 -19.65
N ALA A 6 0.66 -10.79 -18.93
CA ALA A 6 0.92 -10.63 -17.50
C ALA A 6 1.79 -9.40 -17.23
N SER A 7 2.80 -9.11 -18.06
CA SER A 7 3.69 -7.97 -17.86
C SER A 7 2.99 -6.62 -17.99
N ASN A 8 1.80 -6.59 -18.64
CA ASN A 8 1.04 -5.36 -18.85
C ASN A 8 -0.02 -5.11 -17.77
N TYR A 9 -0.33 -6.11 -16.94
CA TYR A 9 -1.41 -5.99 -15.94
C TYR A 9 -1.17 -4.84 -14.96
N TYR A 10 0.05 -4.69 -14.47
CA TYR A 10 0.35 -3.62 -13.51
C TYR A 10 0.16 -2.24 -14.15
N GLU A 11 0.70 -2.04 -15.35
CA GLU A 11 0.60 -0.75 -16.06
C GLU A 11 -0.86 -0.40 -16.35
N ASP A 12 -1.65 -1.38 -16.80
CA ASP A 12 -3.08 -1.18 -17.04
C ASP A 12 -3.82 -0.88 -15.74
N ALA A 13 -3.47 -1.56 -14.66
CA ALA A 13 -4.05 -1.31 -13.34
C ALA A 13 -3.74 0.10 -12.85
N LEU A 14 -2.51 0.56 -13.05
CA LEU A 14 -2.10 1.91 -12.67
C LEU A 14 -2.90 2.95 -13.45
N SER A 15 -3.09 2.74 -14.74
CA SER A 15 -3.92 3.63 -15.58
C SER A 15 -5.36 3.68 -15.07
N LYS A 16 -5.93 2.55 -14.71
CA LYS A 16 -7.29 2.50 -14.14
C LYS A 16 -7.35 3.21 -12.79
N TYR A 17 -6.34 3.02 -11.96
CA TYR A 17 -6.25 3.71 -10.67
C TYR A 17 -6.23 5.22 -10.86
N ASP A 18 -5.41 5.71 -11.80
CA ASP A 18 -5.29 7.14 -12.07
C ASP A 18 -6.61 7.74 -12.58
N LEU A 19 -7.42 6.95 -13.28
CA LEU A 19 -8.78 7.34 -13.72
C LEU A 19 -9.82 7.15 -12.60
N LYS A 20 -9.40 6.73 -11.41
CA LYS A 20 -10.28 6.42 -10.27
C LYS A 20 -11.23 5.25 -10.53
N ASP A 21 -10.89 4.41 -11.50
CA ASP A 21 -11.60 3.15 -11.72
C ASP A 21 -10.93 2.06 -10.86
N PHE A 22 -11.18 2.14 -9.57
CA PHE A 22 -10.52 1.28 -8.60
C PHE A 22 -10.92 -0.19 -8.74
N LYS A 23 -12.16 -0.43 -9.13
CA LYS A 23 -12.66 -1.79 -9.32
C LYS A 23 -11.90 -2.51 -10.44
N SER A 24 -11.71 -1.83 -11.56
CA SER A 24 -10.94 -2.40 -12.67
C SER A 24 -9.47 -2.57 -12.31
N SER A 25 -8.92 -1.60 -11.58
CA SER A 25 -7.54 -1.71 -11.08
C SER A 25 -7.36 -2.96 -10.22
N ILE A 26 -8.28 -3.18 -9.27
CA ILE A 26 -8.27 -4.34 -8.39
C ILE A 26 -8.29 -5.64 -9.20
N GLN A 27 -9.18 -5.74 -10.19
CA GLN A 27 -9.30 -6.95 -11.02
C GLN A 27 -8.00 -7.27 -11.75
N LEU A 28 -7.36 -6.25 -12.31
CA LEU A 28 -6.09 -6.40 -13.03
C LEU A 28 -4.95 -6.80 -12.08
N LEU A 29 -4.91 -6.18 -10.90
CA LEU A 29 -3.88 -6.47 -9.91
C LEU A 29 -4.02 -7.88 -9.34
N GLU A 30 -5.26 -8.33 -9.13
CA GLU A 30 -5.50 -9.70 -8.67
C GLU A 30 -4.99 -10.73 -9.69
N LYS A 31 -5.08 -10.43 -10.96
CA LYS A 31 -4.48 -11.26 -12.01
C LYS A 31 -2.94 -11.19 -11.95
N ASN A 32 -2.41 -9.98 -11.77
CA ASN A 32 -0.95 -9.79 -11.79
C ASN A 32 -0.25 -10.52 -10.64
N ILE A 33 -0.82 -10.55 -9.45
CA ILE A 33 -0.18 -11.20 -8.31
C ILE A 33 -0.14 -12.72 -8.43
N VAL A 34 -0.99 -13.31 -9.28
CA VAL A 34 -0.92 -14.74 -9.59
C VAL A 34 0.37 -15.05 -10.34
N PHE A 35 0.76 -14.20 -11.29
CA PHE A 35 1.98 -14.36 -12.08
C PHE A 35 3.21 -13.84 -11.37
N ASN A 36 3.05 -12.75 -10.59
CA ASN A 36 4.15 -12.05 -9.94
C ASN A 36 3.84 -11.83 -8.46
N PRO A 37 3.81 -12.90 -7.64
CA PRO A 37 3.41 -12.78 -6.23
C PRO A 37 4.40 -11.99 -5.36
N LYS A 38 5.61 -11.75 -5.86
CA LYS A 38 6.62 -10.96 -5.14
C LYS A 38 6.75 -9.54 -5.65
N ASP A 39 5.83 -9.10 -6.51
CA ASP A 39 5.80 -7.72 -6.99
C ASP A 39 5.15 -6.83 -5.93
N SER A 40 5.97 -6.24 -5.09
CA SER A 40 5.49 -5.40 -3.99
C SER A 40 4.65 -4.21 -4.49
N ASP A 41 4.98 -3.64 -5.65
CA ASP A 41 4.23 -2.52 -6.21
C ASP A 41 2.77 -2.90 -6.48
N SER A 42 2.55 -4.14 -6.95
CA SER A 42 1.18 -4.64 -7.18
C SER A 42 0.41 -4.76 -5.87
N TRP A 43 1.03 -5.28 -4.81
CA TRP A 43 0.38 -5.39 -3.51
C TRP A 43 0.08 -4.01 -2.92
N ILE A 44 0.99 -3.05 -3.09
CA ILE A 44 0.78 -1.67 -2.63
C ILE A 44 -0.39 -1.02 -3.37
N LEU A 45 -0.41 -1.13 -4.70
CA LEU A 45 -1.48 -0.52 -5.50
C LEU A 45 -2.83 -1.19 -5.21
N LEU A 46 -2.82 -2.50 -4.97
CA LEU A 46 -4.01 -3.23 -4.57
C LEU A 46 -4.56 -2.70 -3.24
N GLY A 47 -3.68 -2.52 -2.26
CA GLY A 47 -4.05 -1.93 -0.98
C GLY A 47 -4.60 -0.52 -1.12
N LYS A 48 -3.94 0.32 -1.92
CA LYS A 48 -4.39 1.69 -2.20
C LYS A 48 -5.77 1.70 -2.88
N SER A 49 -6.00 0.77 -3.78
CA SER A 49 -7.27 0.67 -4.50
C SER A 49 -8.41 0.28 -3.55
N TYR A 50 -8.18 -0.69 -2.67
CA TYR A 50 -9.17 -1.07 -1.67
C TYR A 50 -9.45 0.06 -0.67
N ALA A 51 -8.41 0.77 -0.24
CA ALA A 51 -8.60 1.93 0.65
C ALA A 51 -9.44 3.01 -0.04
N SER A 52 -9.26 3.20 -1.34
CA SER A 52 -9.99 4.20 -2.12
C SER A 52 -11.49 3.89 -2.23
N ILE A 53 -11.89 2.62 -2.10
CA ILE A 53 -13.29 2.23 -2.05
C ILE A 53 -13.76 1.98 -0.60
N GLU A 54 -13.03 2.51 0.36
CA GLU A 54 -13.36 2.46 1.79
C GLU A 54 -13.35 1.05 2.41
N ASN A 55 -12.68 0.10 1.78
CA ASN A 55 -12.49 -1.23 2.35
C ASN A 55 -11.13 -1.30 3.06
N LYS A 56 -11.07 -0.64 4.22
CA LYS A 56 -9.82 -0.42 4.95
C LYS A 56 -9.21 -1.69 5.51
N GLU A 57 -10.04 -2.63 5.96
CA GLU A 57 -9.56 -3.90 6.52
C GLU A 57 -8.85 -4.75 5.47
N VAL A 58 -9.44 -4.84 4.28
CA VAL A 58 -8.83 -5.59 3.17
C VAL A 58 -7.58 -4.85 2.66
N ALA A 59 -7.65 -3.52 2.56
CA ALA A 59 -6.49 -2.71 2.20
C ALA A 59 -5.31 -2.99 3.14
N PHE A 60 -5.59 -3.02 4.44
CA PHE A 60 -4.56 -3.29 5.45
C PHE A 60 -3.89 -4.65 5.22
N LYS A 61 -4.68 -5.70 4.95
CA LYS A 61 -4.15 -7.04 4.70
C LYS A 61 -3.21 -7.07 3.50
N TYR A 62 -3.59 -6.43 2.40
CA TYR A 62 -2.76 -6.41 1.21
C TYR A 62 -1.47 -5.62 1.43
N LEU A 63 -1.55 -4.51 2.16
CA LEU A 63 -0.36 -3.73 2.49
C LEU A 63 0.56 -4.47 3.45
N GLU A 64 0.02 -5.29 4.35
CA GLU A 64 0.85 -6.15 5.21
C GLU A 64 1.63 -7.17 4.38
N ILE A 65 1.04 -7.70 3.32
CA ILE A 65 1.76 -8.59 2.40
C ILE A 65 2.90 -7.83 1.72
N ALA A 66 2.61 -6.63 1.21
CA ALA A 66 3.66 -5.79 0.63
C ALA A 66 4.78 -5.52 1.63
N PHE A 67 4.44 -5.32 2.89
CA PHE A 67 5.40 -5.04 3.95
C PHE A 67 6.39 -6.20 4.15
N THR A 68 5.93 -7.44 4.01
CA THR A 68 6.84 -8.60 4.10
C THR A 68 7.88 -8.57 2.99
N LEU A 69 7.57 -7.94 1.86
CA LEU A 69 8.46 -7.86 0.69
C LEU A 69 9.36 -6.63 0.73
N LYS A 70 8.85 -5.50 1.23
CA LYS A 70 9.56 -4.22 1.24
C LYS A 70 9.31 -3.47 2.55
N PRO A 71 9.82 -3.99 3.68
CA PRO A 71 9.54 -3.37 4.99
C PRO A 71 10.13 -1.98 5.18
N GLU A 72 11.09 -1.59 4.33
CA GLU A 72 11.76 -0.30 4.43
C GLU A 72 11.18 0.76 3.49
N ASN A 73 10.11 0.45 2.78
CA ASN A 73 9.48 1.39 1.86
C ASN A 73 8.75 2.48 2.66
N PRO A 74 9.13 3.77 2.50
CA PRO A 74 8.51 4.84 3.28
C PRO A 74 7.02 5.02 3.01
N GLU A 75 6.59 4.98 1.75
CA GLU A 75 5.18 5.10 1.40
C GLU A 75 4.35 4.01 2.07
N LEU A 76 4.85 2.78 2.03
CA LEU A 76 4.15 1.64 2.60
C LEU A 76 3.97 1.78 4.12
N ASN A 77 5.02 2.22 4.82
CA ASN A 77 4.94 2.46 6.26
C ASN A 77 3.95 3.58 6.58
N LEU A 78 3.90 4.61 5.75
CA LEU A 78 2.91 5.68 5.91
C LEU A 78 1.49 5.16 5.70
N LEU A 79 1.25 4.41 4.63
CA LEU A 79 -0.08 3.86 4.33
C LEU A 79 -0.57 2.93 5.44
N LEU A 80 0.30 2.03 5.90
CA LEU A 80 -0.02 1.13 7.00
C LEU A 80 -0.26 1.89 8.31
N GLY A 81 0.54 2.92 8.56
CA GLY A 81 0.37 3.77 9.74
C GLY A 81 -0.98 4.49 9.73
N LYS A 82 -1.35 5.08 8.59
CA LYS A 82 -2.64 5.76 8.44
C LYS A 82 -3.81 4.80 8.65
N LEU A 83 -3.76 3.63 8.03
CA LEU A 83 -4.82 2.63 8.18
C LEU A 83 -4.87 2.09 9.60
N SER A 84 -3.72 1.89 10.24
CA SER A 84 -3.69 1.48 11.65
C SER A 84 -4.41 2.48 12.54
N HIS A 85 -4.18 3.76 12.32
CA HIS A 85 -4.88 4.82 13.04
C HIS A 85 -6.38 4.76 12.79
N ASP A 86 -6.79 4.65 11.52
CA ASP A 86 -8.20 4.60 11.14
C ASP A 86 -8.92 3.38 11.72
N LEU A 87 -8.21 2.26 11.86
CA LEU A 87 -8.75 1.01 12.38
C LEU A 87 -8.56 0.87 13.90
N ASN A 88 -8.08 1.92 14.57
CA ASN A 88 -7.83 1.95 16.02
C ASN A 88 -6.80 0.90 16.48
N LEU A 89 -5.83 0.60 15.62
CA LEU A 89 -4.73 -0.31 15.92
C LEU A 89 -3.53 0.50 16.42
N ASN A 90 -3.63 1.01 17.66
CA ASN A 90 -2.66 1.97 18.20
C ASN A 90 -1.23 1.43 18.28
N GLU A 91 -1.07 0.17 18.64
CA GLU A 91 0.27 -0.44 18.71
C GLU A 91 0.89 -0.54 17.32
N LYS A 92 0.12 -0.91 16.31
CA LYS A 92 0.59 -0.98 14.94
C LYS A 92 0.92 0.41 14.40
N TYR A 93 0.09 1.40 14.69
CA TYR A 93 0.40 2.79 14.33
C TYR A 93 1.77 3.17 14.87
N GLN A 94 2.03 2.90 16.14
CA GLN A 94 3.30 3.23 16.78
C GLN A 94 4.47 2.49 16.11
N THR A 95 4.27 1.23 15.73
CA THR A 95 5.30 0.44 15.05
C THR A 95 5.68 1.09 13.71
N TYR A 96 4.70 1.48 12.89
CA TYR A 96 5.00 2.08 11.60
C TYR A 96 5.60 3.48 11.74
N LEU A 97 5.21 4.21 12.76
CA LEU A 97 5.82 5.50 13.07
C LEU A 97 7.31 5.32 13.43
N GLU A 98 7.61 4.38 14.31
CA GLU A 98 8.98 4.07 14.69
C GLU A 98 9.81 3.57 13.50
N ASN A 99 9.21 2.77 12.63
CA ASN A 99 9.88 2.32 11.41
C ASN A 99 10.30 3.53 10.55
N LEU A 100 9.41 4.50 10.39
CA LEU A 100 9.73 5.70 9.62
C LEU A 100 10.84 6.53 10.26
N GLU A 101 10.89 6.58 11.58
CA GLU A 101 11.98 7.26 12.29
C GLU A 101 13.33 6.60 12.01
N ILE A 102 13.33 5.28 11.88
CA ILE A 102 14.54 4.51 11.55
C ILE A 102 14.89 4.66 10.05
N ILE A 103 13.90 4.59 9.18
CA ILE A 103 14.09 4.69 7.72
C ILE A 103 14.62 6.05 7.33
N CYS A 104 14.08 7.12 7.92
CA CYS A 104 14.49 8.48 7.60
C CYS A 104 14.78 9.28 8.87
N PRO A 105 15.93 8.99 9.50
CA PRO A 105 16.27 9.61 10.79
C PRO A 105 16.44 11.13 10.73
N SER A 106 16.76 11.67 9.55
CA SER A 106 16.87 13.11 9.35
C SER A 106 15.55 13.76 8.96
N GLY A 107 14.46 12.97 8.92
CA GLY A 107 13.15 13.45 8.53
C GLY A 107 12.82 13.12 7.07
N CYS A 108 11.54 12.96 6.80
CA CYS A 108 11.02 12.78 5.44
C CYS A 108 9.54 13.16 5.47
N ASN A 109 8.98 13.36 4.28
CA ASN A 109 7.58 13.74 4.14
C ASN A 109 6.63 12.71 4.77
N GLU A 110 6.91 11.42 4.57
CA GLU A 110 6.10 10.34 5.10
C GLU A 110 6.04 10.36 6.63
N LEU A 111 7.19 10.55 7.28
CA LEU A 111 7.26 10.66 8.74
C LEU A 111 6.47 11.86 9.24
N SER A 112 6.63 13.01 8.60
CA SER A 112 5.90 14.23 8.96
C SER A 112 4.39 14.04 8.85
N GLN A 113 3.93 13.41 7.78
CA GLN A 113 2.51 13.14 7.57
C GLN A 113 1.95 12.21 8.65
N LEU A 114 2.68 11.16 9.00
CA LEU A 114 2.18 10.20 9.99
C LEU A 114 2.12 10.80 11.39
N LYS A 115 3.14 11.56 11.79
CA LYS A 115 3.13 12.28 13.07
C LYS A 115 1.94 13.22 13.18
N LYS A 116 1.63 13.92 12.11
CA LYS A 116 0.56 14.93 12.08
C LYS A 116 -0.82 14.32 12.34
N ILE A 117 -1.07 13.13 11.84
CA ILE A 117 -2.34 12.43 12.05
C ILE A 117 -2.61 12.19 13.52
N LYS A 118 -1.60 11.79 14.29
CA LYS A 118 -1.77 11.47 15.70
C LYS A 118 -2.08 12.71 16.55
N ILE A 119 -1.53 13.83 16.14
CA ILE A 119 -1.77 15.13 16.84
C ILE A 119 -3.17 15.64 16.56
N ASP A 120 -3.64 15.52 15.33
CA ASP A 120 -4.96 15.99 14.90
C ASP A 120 -6.06 15.06 15.43
#